data_e79356f6804f25a0b1e84ef763ff8cfd
#
_entry.id   e79356f6804f25a0b1e84ef763ff8cfd
#
_cell.length_a   1.000
_cell.length_b   1.000
_cell.length_c   1.000
_cell.angle_alpha   90.00
_cell.angle_beta   90.00
_cell.angle_gamma   90.00
#
_symmetry.space_group_name_H-M   'P 1'
#
loop_
_entity.id
_entity.type
_entity.pdbx_description
1 polymer ?
#
loop_
_entity_poly.entity_id
_entity_poly.type
_entity_poly.pdbx_seq_one_letter_code
_entity_poly.pdbx_strand_id
1 'polypeptide(L)'
;MTALRGSCACGATEYEVEDAFVYAMNCHCSKCRAATGSAYKPMGGIEREKLRVTREDVPMLIWGEPDAGDFRCGGCGSFLYSIVRDGRWAHVTFGSLVDAPSRLPDHHIFVGSKASWDEIRDDLPQHEGYAT
;
A
#
# COMPACT_ATOMS: atom_id res chain seq x y z
N MET A 1 -21.62 4.67 0.83
CA MET A 1 -20.16 4.72 0.64
C MET A 1 -19.73 3.62 -0.29
N THR A 2 -18.93 3.98 -1.28
CA THR A 2 -18.41 3.01 -2.24
C THR A 2 -17.23 2.26 -1.63
N ALA A 3 -17.27 0.94 -1.69
CA ALA A 3 -16.15 0.11 -1.25
C ALA A 3 -15.35 -0.35 -2.47
N LEU A 4 -14.04 -0.35 -2.31
CA LEU A 4 -13.10 -0.89 -3.29
C LEU A 4 -12.73 -2.30 -2.87
N ARG A 5 -12.72 -3.23 -3.81
CA ARG A 5 -12.26 -4.59 -3.56
C ARG A 5 -10.76 -4.69 -3.81
N GLY A 6 -10.09 -5.49 -2.99
CA GLY A 6 -8.70 -5.85 -3.19
C GLY A 6 -8.53 -7.36 -3.12
N SER A 7 -7.48 -7.86 -3.75
CA SER A 7 -7.22 -9.30 -3.79
C SER A 7 -5.73 -9.58 -3.97
N CYS A 8 -5.28 -10.68 -3.38
CA CYS A 8 -3.97 -11.23 -3.68
C CYS A 8 -3.97 -11.95 -5.03
N ALA A 9 -2.79 -12.32 -5.52
CA ALA A 9 -2.65 -12.96 -6.82
C ALA A 9 -3.34 -14.32 -6.90
N CYS A 10 -3.34 -15.12 -5.83
CA CYS A 10 -3.95 -16.45 -5.84
C CYS A 10 -5.43 -16.47 -5.45
N GLY A 11 -5.98 -15.35 -4.97
CA GLY A 11 -7.38 -15.24 -4.56
C GLY A 11 -7.69 -15.75 -3.16
N ALA A 12 -6.72 -16.27 -2.43
CA ALA A 12 -6.95 -16.79 -1.08
C ALA A 12 -7.23 -15.68 -0.05
N THR A 13 -6.79 -14.46 -0.31
CA THR A 13 -7.01 -13.32 0.56
C THR A 13 -7.67 -12.19 -0.22
N GLU A 14 -8.79 -11.69 0.30
CA GLU A 14 -9.51 -10.56 -0.27
C GLU A 14 -9.86 -9.57 0.83
N TYR A 15 -9.98 -8.29 0.46
CA TYR A 15 -10.38 -7.25 1.39
C TYR A 15 -11.26 -6.23 0.69
N GLU A 16 -11.95 -5.44 1.49
CA GLU A 16 -12.67 -4.26 1.03
C GLU A 16 -12.15 -3.05 1.80
N VAL A 17 -12.06 -1.92 1.12
CA VAL A 17 -11.67 -0.65 1.73
C VAL A 17 -12.56 0.44 1.16
N GLU A 18 -12.97 1.39 2.01
CA GLU A 18 -13.77 2.52 1.54
C GLU A 18 -12.98 3.35 0.55
N ASP A 19 -13.64 3.85 -0.49
CA ASP A 19 -13.04 4.75 -1.49
C ASP A 19 -12.93 6.16 -0.88
N ALA A 20 -12.11 6.28 0.15
CA ALA A 20 -11.97 7.50 0.95
C ALA A 20 -10.53 7.69 1.44
N PHE A 21 -9.55 7.37 0.60
CA PHE A 21 -8.15 7.58 0.94
C PHE A 21 -7.90 9.05 1.26
N VAL A 22 -7.28 9.28 2.41
CA VAL A 22 -6.97 10.63 2.88
C VAL A 22 -5.77 11.20 2.12
N TYR A 23 -4.85 10.33 1.71
CA TYR A 23 -3.69 10.67 0.88
C TYR A 23 -3.30 9.46 0.05
N ALA A 24 -2.58 9.73 -1.04
CA ALA A 24 -2.03 8.67 -1.88
C ALA A 24 -0.71 9.15 -2.47
N MET A 25 0.30 8.29 -2.47
CA MET A 25 1.63 8.66 -2.91
C MET A 25 2.41 7.46 -3.42
N ASN A 26 3.53 7.77 -4.06
CA ASN A 26 4.52 6.80 -4.50
C ASN A 26 5.72 6.90 -3.58
N CYS A 27 6.00 5.87 -2.80
CA CYS A 27 7.11 5.87 -1.85
C CYS A 27 8.33 5.19 -2.43
N HIS A 28 9.44 5.92 -2.54
CA HIS A 28 10.70 5.45 -3.11
C HIS A 28 11.71 5.00 -2.06
N CYS A 29 11.34 4.87 -0.81
CA CYS A 29 12.29 4.47 0.24
C CYS A 29 12.79 3.05 -0.02
N SER A 30 14.00 2.76 0.49
CA SER A 30 14.63 1.45 0.28
C SER A 30 13.79 0.29 0.81
N LYS A 31 13.05 0.50 1.91
CA LYS A 31 12.16 -0.52 2.48
C LYS A 31 10.98 -0.82 1.56
N CYS A 32 10.34 0.22 1.02
CA CYS A 32 9.23 0.05 0.09
C CYS A 32 9.67 -0.61 -1.21
N ARG A 33 10.87 -0.25 -1.71
CA ARG A 33 11.44 -0.90 -2.89
C ARG A 33 11.71 -2.38 -2.64
N ALA A 34 12.32 -2.71 -1.51
CA ALA A 34 12.61 -4.10 -1.15
C ALA A 34 11.33 -4.91 -0.93
N ALA A 35 10.36 -4.34 -0.22
CA ALA A 35 9.11 -5.02 0.11
C ALA A 35 8.26 -5.34 -1.13
N THR A 36 8.30 -4.48 -2.14
CA THR A 36 7.51 -4.65 -3.37
C THR A 36 8.32 -5.25 -4.51
N GLY A 37 9.65 -5.25 -4.43
CA GLY A 37 10.49 -5.67 -5.54
C GLY A 37 10.35 -4.75 -6.76
N SER A 38 10.08 -3.46 -6.54
CA SER A 38 9.84 -2.51 -7.62
C SER A 38 10.51 -1.18 -7.34
N ALA A 39 10.37 -0.23 -8.26
CA ALA A 39 10.97 1.10 -8.14
C ALA A 39 10.39 1.89 -6.98
N TYR A 40 9.11 1.71 -6.68
CA TYR A 40 8.42 2.42 -5.61
C TYR A 40 7.12 1.69 -5.27
N LYS A 41 6.52 2.09 -4.15
CA LYS A 41 5.25 1.54 -3.68
C LYS A 41 4.14 2.58 -3.85
N PRO A 42 3.25 2.40 -4.84
CA PRO A 42 2.02 3.21 -4.92
C PRO A 42 1.09 2.78 -3.79
N MET A 43 0.62 3.73 -2.99
CA MET A 43 -0.23 3.39 -1.85
C MET A 43 -1.18 4.52 -1.49
N GLY A 44 -2.27 4.15 -0.81
CA GLY A 44 -3.22 5.08 -0.23
C GLY A 44 -3.31 4.89 1.26
N GLY A 45 -3.40 5.99 2.01
CA GLY A 45 -3.55 5.98 3.45
C GLY A 45 -4.99 6.21 3.86
N ILE A 46 -5.46 5.38 4.80
CA ILE A 46 -6.84 5.44 5.28
C ILE A 46 -6.87 4.92 6.72
N GLU A 47 -7.86 5.34 7.48
CA GLU A 47 -8.07 4.81 8.82
C GLU A 47 -8.27 3.29 8.75
N ARG A 48 -7.61 2.53 9.62
CA ARG A 48 -7.64 1.07 9.60
C ARG A 48 -9.06 0.52 9.66
N GLU A 49 -9.95 1.15 10.43
CA GLU A 49 -11.33 0.69 10.61
C GLU A 49 -12.13 0.67 9.31
N LYS A 50 -11.65 1.36 8.27
CA LYS A 50 -12.30 1.42 6.96
C LYS A 50 -11.81 0.34 6.00
N LEU A 51 -10.91 -0.52 6.46
CA LEU A 51 -10.42 -1.69 5.73
C LEU A 51 -10.91 -2.95 6.43
N ARG A 52 -11.45 -3.89 5.67
CA ARG A 52 -11.97 -5.14 6.20
C ARG A 52 -11.52 -6.31 5.33
N VAL A 53 -10.90 -7.32 5.95
CA VAL A 53 -10.57 -8.56 5.27
C VAL A 53 -11.86 -9.36 5.09
N THR A 54 -12.18 -9.71 3.84
CA THR A 54 -13.43 -10.41 3.51
C THR A 54 -13.20 -11.88 3.22
N ARG A 55 -11.96 -12.28 2.91
CA ARG A 55 -11.60 -13.67 2.68
C ARG A 55 -10.16 -13.91 3.13
N GLU A 56 -9.95 -14.97 3.87
CA GLU A 56 -8.63 -15.37 4.35
C GLU A 56 -8.58 -16.89 4.43
N ASP A 57 -8.40 -17.55 3.28
CA ASP A 57 -8.37 -19.02 3.22
C ASP A 57 -7.07 -19.59 3.79
N VAL A 58 -6.00 -18.79 3.78
CA VAL A 58 -4.70 -19.11 4.36
C VAL A 58 -4.33 -17.96 5.28
N PRO A 59 -3.85 -18.23 6.52
CA PRO A 59 -3.46 -17.14 7.43
C PRO A 59 -2.46 -16.20 6.76
N MET A 60 -2.69 -14.89 6.90
CA MET A 60 -1.78 -13.90 6.35
C MET A 60 -0.44 -13.93 7.06
N LEU A 61 0.62 -13.64 6.30
CA LEU A 61 1.95 -13.41 6.85
C LEU A 61 2.07 -11.95 7.26
N ILE A 62 2.57 -11.72 8.46
CA ILE A 62 2.82 -10.36 8.95
C ILE A 62 4.32 -10.21 9.16
N TRP A 63 4.93 -9.27 8.43
CA TRP A 63 6.31 -8.89 8.69
C TRP A 63 6.30 -7.69 9.62
N GLY A 64 6.70 -7.90 10.86
CA GLY A 64 6.60 -6.91 11.93
C GLY A 64 5.54 -7.33 12.95
N GLU A 65 4.79 -6.39 13.45
CA GLU A 65 3.77 -6.61 14.47
C GLU A 65 2.37 -6.35 13.90
N PRO A 66 1.31 -6.90 14.52
CA PRO A 66 -0.06 -6.67 14.04
C PRO A 66 -0.46 -5.18 13.93
N ASP A 67 0.11 -4.32 14.78
CA ASP A 67 -0.18 -2.89 14.77
C ASP A 67 0.91 -2.06 14.07
N ALA A 68 1.95 -2.70 13.55
CA ALA A 68 3.06 -2.02 12.88
C ALA A 68 3.78 -3.00 11.95
N GLY A 69 3.06 -3.50 10.94
CA GLY A 69 3.62 -4.53 10.06
C GLY A 69 3.04 -4.53 8.66
N ASP A 70 3.67 -5.30 7.81
CA ASP A 70 3.26 -5.53 6.42
C ASP A 70 2.47 -6.82 6.34
N PHE A 71 1.28 -6.74 5.77
CA PHE A 71 0.35 -7.86 5.67
C PHE A 71 0.38 -8.43 4.25
N ARG A 72 0.69 -9.73 4.16
CA ARG A 72 0.82 -10.46 2.89
C ARG A 72 -0.05 -11.69 2.89
N CYS A 73 -0.51 -12.10 1.71
CA CYS A 73 -1.20 -13.38 1.58
C CYS A 73 -0.25 -14.50 1.97
N GLY A 74 -0.70 -15.39 2.88
CA GLY A 74 0.09 -16.54 3.32
C GLY A 74 0.27 -17.60 2.23
N GLY A 75 -0.58 -17.59 1.19
CA GLY A 75 -0.50 -18.55 0.09
C GLY A 75 0.43 -18.11 -1.03
N CYS A 76 0.34 -16.86 -1.49
CA CYS A 76 1.10 -16.39 -2.65
C CYS A 76 2.08 -15.26 -2.34
N GLY A 77 2.08 -14.71 -1.12
CA GLY A 77 2.99 -13.65 -0.73
C GLY A 77 2.64 -12.25 -1.23
N SER A 78 1.52 -12.05 -1.90
CA SER A 78 1.11 -10.73 -2.37
C SER A 78 1.07 -9.73 -1.21
N PHE A 79 1.70 -8.57 -1.41
CA PHE A 79 1.72 -7.51 -0.41
C PHE A 79 0.42 -6.70 -0.52
N LEU A 80 -0.41 -6.75 0.52
CA LEU A 80 -1.76 -6.19 0.47
C LEU A 80 -1.85 -4.82 1.13
N TYR A 81 -1.35 -4.69 2.35
CA TYR A 81 -1.37 -3.42 3.07
C TYR A 81 -0.38 -3.44 4.23
N SER A 82 -0.04 -2.25 4.70
CA SER A 82 0.73 -2.09 5.93
C SER A 82 -0.15 -1.43 6.98
N ILE A 83 0.04 -1.82 8.24
CA ILE A 83 -0.60 -1.15 9.37
C ILE A 83 0.46 -0.28 10.02
N VAL A 84 0.12 0.99 10.26
CA VAL A 84 1.05 2.01 10.76
C VAL A 84 0.38 2.85 11.85
N ARG A 85 1.14 3.75 12.47
CA ARG A 85 0.66 4.70 13.48
C ARG A 85 -0.09 4.02 14.61
N ASP A 86 0.58 3.07 15.27
CA ASP A 86 0.04 2.35 16.42
C ASP A 86 -1.27 1.61 16.11
N GLY A 87 -1.37 1.07 14.91
CA GLY A 87 -2.52 0.26 14.52
C GLY A 87 -3.71 1.05 14.00
N ARG A 88 -3.62 2.36 13.92
CA ARG A 88 -4.78 3.21 13.57
C ARG A 88 -4.93 3.50 12.08
N TRP A 89 -3.88 3.29 11.29
CA TRP A 89 -3.89 3.59 9.86
C TRP A 89 -3.44 2.39 9.04
N ALA A 90 -3.99 2.31 7.83
CA ALA A 90 -3.59 1.32 6.84
C ALA A 90 -3.03 2.04 5.62
N HIS A 91 -1.90 1.55 5.11
CA HIS A 91 -1.38 1.94 3.81
C HIS A 91 -1.65 0.80 2.84
N VAL A 92 -2.61 1.00 1.97
CA VAL A 92 -3.06 -0.03 1.03
C VAL A 92 -2.21 0.04 -0.23
N THR A 93 -1.67 -1.11 -0.66
CA THR A 93 -0.93 -1.18 -1.91
C THR A 93 -1.91 -1.03 -3.07
N PHE A 94 -1.70 -0.05 -3.94
CA PHE A 94 -2.63 0.18 -5.04
C PHE A 94 -2.65 -0.95 -6.05
N GLY A 95 -1.53 -1.65 -6.22
CA GLY A 95 -1.47 -2.79 -7.13
C GLY A 95 -2.36 -3.96 -6.72
N SER A 96 -2.74 -4.07 -5.45
CA SER A 96 -3.64 -5.13 -4.98
C SER A 96 -5.12 -4.77 -5.11
N LEU A 97 -5.45 -3.52 -5.45
CA LEU A 97 -6.85 -3.12 -5.67
C LEU A 97 -7.37 -3.70 -6.97
N VAL A 98 -8.58 -4.25 -6.92
CA VAL A 98 -9.32 -4.73 -8.08
C VAL A 98 -10.10 -3.57 -8.72
N ASP A 99 -10.68 -2.73 -7.89
CA ASP A 99 -11.44 -1.57 -8.34
C ASP A 99 -10.55 -0.32 -8.34
N ALA A 100 -10.81 0.60 -9.27
CA ALA A 100 -10.03 1.83 -9.38
C ALA A 100 -10.42 2.82 -8.28
N PRO A 101 -9.45 3.35 -7.52
CA PRO A 101 -9.74 4.33 -6.48
C PRO A 101 -9.99 5.71 -7.10
N SER A 102 -10.79 6.54 -6.40
CA SER A 102 -11.03 7.91 -6.82
C SER A 102 -9.81 8.80 -6.62
N ARG A 103 -9.05 8.56 -5.54
CA ARG A 103 -7.81 9.30 -5.28
C ARG A 103 -6.63 8.51 -5.84
N LEU A 104 -5.88 9.14 -6.72
CA LEU A 104 -4.66 8.55 -7.30
C LEU A 104 -3.43 9.07 -6.57
N PRO A 105 -2.29 8.37 -6.64
CA PRO A 105 -1.03 8.93 -6.13
C PRO A 105 -0.77 10.28 -6.79
N ASP A 106 -0.60 11.32 -5.98
CA ASP A 106 -0.46 12.69 -6.44
C ASP A 106 0.88 13.32 -6.06
N HIS A 107 1.79 12.56 -5.47
CA HIS A 107 3.15 13.01 -5.15
C HIS A 107 4.07 11.82 -4.89
N HIS A 108 5.35 12.11 -4.88
CA HIS A 108 6.41 11.15 -4.57
C HIS A 108 7.07 11.50 -3.25
N ILE A 109 7.33 10.49 -2.40
CA ILE A 109 8.05 10.67 -1.15
C ILE A 109 9.31 9.80 -1.13
N PHE A 110 10.28 10.20 -0.31
CA PHE A 110 11.58 9.55 -0.19
C PHE A 110 12.32 9.43 -1.52
N VAL A 111 12.21 10.47 -2.35
CA VAL A 111 12.91 10.54 -3.64
C VAL A 111 14.43 10.55 -3.44
N GLY A 112 14.91 11.03 -2.28
CA GLY A 112 16.33 10.94 -1.93
C GLY A 112 16.87 9.51 -1.89
N SER A 113 15.99 8.51 -1.73
CA SER A 113 16.34 7.09 -1.73
C SER A 113 15.90 6.37 -3.01
N LYS A 114 15.51 7.12 -4.03
CA LYS A 114 15.03 6.58 -5.30
C LYS A 114 16.06 5.62 -5.93
N ALA A 115 15.56 4.56 -6.56
CA ALA A 115 16.43 3.63 -7.29
C ALA A 115 17.18 4.35 -8.40
N SER A 116 18.47 4.07 -8.52
CA SER A 116 19.34 4.73 -9.50
C SER A 116 18.94 4.41 -10.95
N TRP A 117 18.31 3.25 -11.15
CA TRP A 117 17.88 2.78 -12.48
C TRP A 117 16.48 3.24 -12.87
N ASP A 118 15.76 3.94 -11.97
CA ASP A 118 14.42 4.44 -12.23
C ASP A 118 14.43 5.95 -12.50
N GLU A 119 13.58 6.38 -13.41
CA GLU A 119 13.43 7.80 -13.76
C GLU A 119 11.97 8.19 -13.54
N ILE A 120 11.75 9.25 -12.75
CA ILE A 120 10.40 9.81 -12.56
C ILE A 120 10.13 10.72 -13.75
N ARG A 121 9.09 10.41 -14.52
CA ARG A 121 8.76 11.11 -15.77
C ARG A 121 7.47 11.91 -15.73
N ASP A 122 6.82 11.96 -14.58
CA ASP A 122 5.61 12.76 -14.40
C ASP A 122 5.96 14.13 -13.78
N ASP A 123 4.95 15.00 -13.67
CA ASP A 123 5.10 16.34 -13.11
C ASP A 123 4.62 16.43 -11.66
N LEU A 124 4.44 15.29 -11.00
CA LEU A 124 3.96 15.30 -9.62
C LEU A 124 5.04 15.84 -8.67
N PRO A 125 4.64 16.51 -7.59
CA PRO A 125 5.59 16.96 -6.57
C PRO A 125 6.47 15.83 -6.06
N GLN A 126 7.74 16.14 -5.84
CA GLN A 126 8.74 15.20 -5.35
C GLN A 126 9.31 15.72 -4.04
N HIS A 127 9.29 14.86 -3.01
CA HIS A 127 9.82 15.19 -1.68
C HIS A 127 10.97 14.23 -1.36
N GLU A 128 12.07 14.78 -0.85
CA GLU A 128 13.24 13.96 -0.52
C GLU A 128 12.98 12.97 0.61
N GLY A 129 12.15 13.34 1.57
CA GLY A 129 11.67 12.50 2.65
C GLY A 129 10.16 12.47 2.64
N TYR A 130 9.56 12.67 3.80
CA TYR A 130 8.10 12.81 3.90
C TYR A 130 7.62 14.07 3.19
N ALA A 131 6.37 14.07 2.77
CA ALA A 131 5.73 15.26 2.23
C ALA A 131 5.64 16.34 3.32
N THR A 132 5.87 17.58 2.93
CA THR A 132 5.82 18.73 3.86
C THR A 132 4.65 19.63 3.55
#